data_e3ecfcf73a9f3320a2d8c7af4b650ef7
#
_entry.id   e3ecfcf73a9f3320a2d8c7af4b650ef7
#
_cell.length_a   1.000
_cell.length_b   1.000
_cell.length_c   1.000
_cell.angle_alpha   90.00
_cell.angle_beta   90.00
_cell.angle_gamma   90.00
#
_symmetry.space_group_name_H-M   'P 1'
#
loop_
_entity.id
_entity.type
_entity.pdbx_description
1 polymer ?
#
loop_
_entity_poly.entity_id
_entity_poly.type
_entity_poly.pdbx_seq_one_letter_code
_entity_poly.pdbx_strand_id
1 'polypeptide(L)'
;MRKLKEVLRLRYELGLGQRQIARSCSIGHGTVYEYLKRAQAAGVTWPLPEGWDDRQLEAALLGGTPRRAYETRKSPPDFAQLHEELQRHPNLTLQLVWEEYRQAHPDGYAYSRFCELYQQWRRRLDVVLRQDHAAGEKLFVDYAGATIPIHDPQGGPERQAAIFVAVLGASNYTYAEATESQELENWIGSHIRTFEFMGGVPKLVIPDNTRTGVKRACRYEPDLNRTYHELAMHYGVGVLPTRPYKPRDKAKVETGVQIVQRWIVAALRHRKFFSLAELNKAIRELLDKLNQRPFRKRPGCRASLFQELDRPALGPLPQERYELHRWATARVNID
;
A
#
# COMPACT_ATOMS: atom_id res chain seq x y z
N MET A 1 -4.33 22.74 -21.76
CA MET A 1 -4.19 23.62 -22.94
C MET A 1 -4.47 25.05 -22.51
N ARG A 2 -3.57 25.97 -22.84
CA ARG A 2 -3.74 27.38 -22.55
C ARG A 2 -4.67 27.99 -23.58
N LYS A 3 -5.66 28.78 -23.14
CA LYS A 3 -6.72 29.35 -24.01
C LYS A 3 -6.31 30.70 -24.60
N LEU A 4 -5.01 30.90 -24.95
CA LEU A 4 -4.46 32.17 -25.44
C LEU A 4 -5.13 32.64 -26.73
N LYS A 5 -5.20 31.76 -27.72
CA LYS A 5 -5.83 32.04 -29.01
C LYS A 5 -7.28 32.48 -28.88
N GLU A 6 -8.04 31.78 -28.05
CA GLU A 6 -9.45 32.10 -27.81
C GLU A 6 -9.63 33.44 -27.09
N VAL A 7 -8.78 33.77 -26.12
CA VAL A 7 -8.78 35.06 -25.43
C VAL A 7 -8.57 36.22 -26.41
N LEU A 8 -7.58 36.09 -27.33
CA LEU A 8 -7.32 37.09 -28.34
C LEU A 8 -8.47 37.23 -29.33
N ARG A 9 -9.02 36.14 -29.82
CA ARG A 9 -10.20 36.12 -30.68
C ARG A 9 -11.38 36.84 -30.02
N LEU A 10 -11.76 36.47 -28.81
CA LEU A 10 -12.86 37.05 -28.09
C LEU A 10 -12.67 38.55 -27.82
N ARG A 11 -11.41 38.99 -27.64
CA ARG A 11 -11.10 40.41 -27.42
C ARG A 11 -11.12 41.23 -28.68
N TYR A 12 -10.39 40.80 -29.72
CA TYR A 12 -10.16 41.64 -30.89
C TYR A 12 -11.17 41.44 -32.02
N GLU A 13 -11.75 40.24 -32.14
CA GLU A 13 -12.79 39.95 -33.14
C GLU A 13 -14.19 40.26 -32.62
N LEU A 14 -14.51 39.86 -31.38
CA LEU A 14 -15.87 40.05 -30.81
C LEU A 14 -15.96 41.24 -29.84
N GLY A 15 -14.90 41.95 -29.57
CA GLY A 15 -14.90 43.15 -28.72
C GLY A 15 -15.26 42.91 -27.25
N LEU A 16 -15.24 41.67 -26.75
CA LEU A 16 -15.73 41.36 -25.41
C LEU A 16 -14.83 41.96 -24.31
N GLY A 17 -15.46 42.33 -23.20
CA GLY A 17 -14.79 42.80 -21.99
C GLY A 17 -14.09 41.68 -21.24
N GLN A 18 -13.03 41.99 -20.51
CA GLN A 18 -12.20 41.01 -19.81
C GLN A 18 -13.00 40.07 -18.88
N ARG A 19 -14.01 40.54 -18.19
CA ARG A 19 -14.89 39.76 -17.33
C ARG A 19 -15.75 38.74 -18.12
N GLN A 20 -16.18 39.13 -19.30
CA GLN A 20 -16.94 38.25 -20.19
C GLN A 20 -16.04 37.16 -20.79
N ILE A 21 -14.81 37.51 -21.19
CA ILE A 21 -13.81 36.59 -21.69
C ILE A 21 -13.43 35.60 -20.57
N ALA A 22 -13.20 36.05 -19.34
CA ALA A 22 -12.90 35.20 -18.21
C ALA A 22 -13.97 34.12 -17.98
N ARG A 23 -15.26 34.53 -18.05
CA ARG A 23 -16.38 33.59 -17.93
C ARG A 23 -16.46 32.62 -19.11
N SER A 24 -16.34 33.13 -20.35
CA SER A 24 -16.41 32.32 -21.57
C SER A 24 -15.30 31.29 -21.64
N CYS A 25 -14.10 31.66 -21.25
CA CYS A 25 -12.92 30.79 -21.25
C CYS A 25 -12.78 29.96 -19.96
N SER A 26 -13.60 30.17 -18.94
CA SER A 26 -13.46 29.54 -17.61
C SER A 26 -12.06 29.69 -17.02
N ILE A 27 -11.51 30.91 -17.06
CA ILE A 27 -10.21 31.30 -16.50
C ILE A 27 -10.34 32.53 -15.61
N GLY A 28 -9.35 32.74 -14.74
CA GLY A 28 -9.35 33.90 -13.86
C GLY A 28 -9.25 35.23 -14.62
N HIS A 29 -9.92 36.30 -14.14
CA HIS A 29 -9.85 37.64 -14.71
C HIS A 29 -8.41 38.16 -14.81
N GLY A 30 -7.59 37.93 -13.76
CA GLY A 30 -6.16 38.29 -13.78
C GLY A 30 -5.38 37.58 -14.90
N THR A 31 -5.72 36.33 -15.22
CA THR A 31 -5.10 35.57 -16.33
C THR A 31 -5.44 36.21 -17.68
N VAL A 32 -6.70 36.64 -17.87
CA VAL A 32 -7.12 37.34 -19.10
C VAL A 32 -6.36 38.67 -19.24
N TYR A 33 -6.28 39.44 -18.15
CA TYR A 33 -5.53 40.69 -18.14
C TYR A 33 -4.07 40.50 -18.53
N GLU A 34 -3.39 39.52 -17.91
CA GLU A 34 -1.98 39.22 -18.22
C GLU A 34 -1.78 38.76 -19.68
N TYR A 35 -2.68 37.96 -20.21
CA TYR A 35 -2.59 37.53 -21.61
C TYR A 35 -2.75 38.70 -22.60
N LEU A 36 -3.73 39.59 -22.36
CA LEU A 36 -3.93 40.76 -23.21
C LEU A 36 -2.78 41.78 -23.09
N LYS A 37 -2.27 42.01 -21.89
CA LYS A 37 -1.11 42.86 -21.64
C LYS A 37 0.12 42.38 -22.39
N ARG A 38 0.40 41.08 -22.37
CA ARG A 38 1.52 40.47 -23.08
C ARG A 38 1.32 40.50 -24.59
N ALA A 39 0.10 40.29 -25.07
CA ALA A 39 -0.21 40.39 -26.49
C ALA A 39 0.03 41.81 -27.01
N GLN A 40 -0.39 42.83 -26.24
CA GLN A 40 -0.16 44.22 -26.57
C GLN A 40 1.34 44.56 -26.57
N ALA A 41 2.09 44.08 -25.58
CA ALA A 41 3.54 44.31 -25.47
C ALA A 41 4.33 43.61 -26.60
N ALA A 42 3.83 42.47 -27.08
CA ALA A 42 4.42 41.72 -28.19
C ALA A 42 3.90 42.15 -29.59
N GLY A 43 3.03 43.16 -29.66
CA GLY A 43 2.41 43.62 -30.92
C GLY A 43 1.52 42.59 -31.60
N VAL A 44 1.02 41.58 -30.84
CA VAL A 44 0.16 40.51 -31.37
C VAL A 44 -1.29 40.94 -31.33
N THR A 45 -1.93 40.97 -32.50
CA THR A 45 -3.37 41.31 -32.67
C THR A 45 -4.11 40.15 -33.33
N TRP A 46 -5.37 40.36 -33.67
CA TRP A 46 -6.22 39.40 -34.38
C TRP A 46 -6.65 40.01 -35.73
N PRO A 47 -6.64 39.23 -36.82
CA PRO A 47 -6.29 37.81 -36.92
C PRO A 47 -4.79 37.55 -36.73
N LEU A 48 -4.44 36.35 -36.27
CA LEU A 48 -3.03 35.95 -36.13
C LEU A 48 -2.36 35.86 -37.53
N PRO A 49 -1.06 36.10 -37.64
CA PRO A 49 -0.32 35.88 -38.89
C PRO A 49 -0.49 34.47 -39.41
N GLU A 50 -0.50 34.31 -40.75
CA GLU A 50 -0.58 33.00 -41.37
C GLU A 50 0.55 32.08 -40.90
N GLY A 51 0.18 30.83 -40.53
CA GLY A 51 1.12 29.82 -40.04
C GLY A 51 1.34 29.81 -38.55
N TRP A 52 0.75 30.74 -37.78
CA TRP A 52 0.88 30.73 -36.31
C TRP A 52 0.00 29.65 -35.67
N ASP A 53 0.67 28.67 -35.08
CA ASP A 53 0.02 27.69 -34.21
C ASP A 53 0.01 28.12 -32.72
N ASP A 54 -0.62 27.32 -31.88
CA ASP A 54 -0.68 27.60 -30.42
C ASP A 54 0.69 27.64 -29.76
N ARG A 55 1.71 26.90 -30.31
CA ARG A 55 3.08 26.88 -29.78
C ARG A 55 3.82 28.17 -30.10
N GLN A 56 3.66 28.66 -31.31
CA GLN A 56 4.28 29.92 -31.77
C GLN A 56 3.69 31.10 -31.02
N LEU A 57 2.36 31.11 -30.79
CA LEU A 57 1.67 32.09 -29.98
C LEU A 57 2.14 32.04 -28.51
N GLU A 58 2.27 30.85 -27.94
CA GLU A 58 2.85 30.69 -26.60
C GLU A 58 4.28 31.19 -26.51
N ALA A 59 5.12 30.88 -27.51
CA ALA A 59 6.50 31.36 -27.56
C ALA A 59 6.57 32.87 -27.64
N ALA A 60 5.76 33.50 -28.49
CA ALA A 60 5.73 34.96 -28.66
C ALA A 60 5.22 35.69 -27.38
N LEU A 61 4.19 35.17 -26.72
CA LEU A 61 3.58 35.83 -25.57
C LEU A 61 4.18 35.42 -24.22
N LEU A 62 4.73 34.21 -24.11
CA LEU A 62 5.24 33.63 -22.88
C LEU A 62 6.73 33.31 -22.93
N GLY A 63 7.33 33.25 -24.12
CA GLY A 63 8.74 32.95 -24.33
C GLY A 63 9.69 34.09 -23.93
N GLY A 64 9.18 35.29 -23.74
CA GLY A 64 9.95 36.49 -23.36
C GLY A 64 9.97 36.80 -21.86
N THR A 65 9.26 36.08 -21.01
CA THR A 65 9.53 36.08 -19.60
C THR A 65 10.53 34.95 -19.33
N PRO A 66 11.78 35.26 -18.95
CA PRO A 66 12.53 34.25 -18.26
C PRO A 66 11.61 33.86 -17.09
N ARG A 67 11.08 32.63 -17.06
CA ARG A 67 10.81 31.96 -15.78
C ARG A 67 12.00 32.40 -14.98
N ARG A 68 11.79 33.28 -13.98
CA ARG A 68 12.90 33.74 -13.13
C ARG A 68 13.72 32.50 -12.89
N ALA A 69 14.85 32.41 -13.58
CA ALA A 69 15.94 31.53 -13.26
C ALA A 69 16.50 32.01 -11.92
N TYR A 70 15.64 31.97 -10.90
CA TYR A 70 16.00 31.82 -9.50
C TYR A 70 16.37 30.37 -9.21
N GLU A 71 16.62 29.58 -10.20
CA GLU A 71 17.61 28.53 -10.18
C GLU A 71 18.98 29.17 -10.40
N THR A 72 19.30 30.18 -9.54
CA THR A 72 20.69 30.42 -9.22
C THR A 72 21.26 29.06 -8.87
N ARG A 73 22.14 28.58 -9.71
CA ARG A 73 23.15 27.54 -9.63
C ARG A 73 23.46 27.02 -8.21
N LYS A 74 22.41 26.64 -7.46
CA LYS A 74 22.59 25.98 -6.18
C LYS A 74 23.10 24.59 -6.51
N SER A 75 24.24 24.22 -5.99
CA SER A 75 24.78 22.87 -6.16
C SER A 75 23.76 21.86 -5.66
N PRO A 76 23.19 21.00 -6.55
CA PRO A 76 22.23 20.01 -6.10
C PRO A 76 22.94 19.02 -5.18
N PRO A 77 22.31 18.61 -4.06
CA PRO A 77 22.86 17.55 -3.22
C PRO A 77 22.96 16.24 -4.01
N ASP A 78 23.99 15.43 -3.74
CA ASP A 78 24.03 14.06 -4.21
C ASP A 78 23.05 13.21 -3.39
N PHE A 79 21.81 13.13 -3.87
CA PHE A 79 20.76 12.36 -3.18
C PHE A 79 21.02 10.86 -3.19
N ALA A 80 21.88 10.32 -4.06
CA ALA A 80 22.21 8.89 -4.06
C ALA A 80 23.11 8.55 -2.87
N GLN A 81 24.20 9.29 -2.72
CA GLN A 81 25.11 9.13 -1.58
C GLN A 81 24.38 9.38 -0.26
N LEU A 82 23.62 10.46 -0.17
CA LEU A 82 22.83 10.85 1.00
C LEU A 82 21.82 9.75 1.40
N HIS A 83 21.18 9.13 0.43
CA HIS A 83 20.24 8.05 0.67
C HIS A 83 20.93 6.80 1.23
N GLU A 84 22.11 6.45 0.71
CA GLU A 84 22.90 5.35 1.23
C GLU A 84 23.36 5.60 2.67
N GLU A 85 23.77 6.83 3.01
CA GLU A 85 24.16 7.19 4.37
C GLU A 85 22.99 7.07 5.34
N LEU A 86 21.80 7.58 4.97
CA LEU A 86 20.59 7.44 5.77
C LEU A 86 20.19 5.97 5.98
N GLN A 87 20.51 5.07 5.05
CA GLN A 87 20.26 3.65 5.22
C GLN A 87 21.30 2.93 6.09
N ARG A 88 22.57 3.35 6.02
CA ARG A 88 23.66 2.77 6.81
C ARG A 88 23.60 3.19 8.28
N HIS A 89 23.07 4.36 8.56
CA HIS A 89 23.05 4.96 9.91
C HIS A 89 21.60 5.18 10.39
N PRO A 90 21.00 4.24 11.14
CA PRO A 90 19.58 4.32 11.54
C PRO A 90 19.20 5.56 12.35
N ASN A 91 20.17 6.19 13.01
CA ASN A 91 19.96 7.41 13.82
C ASN A 91 20.24 8.71 13.05
N LEU A 92 20.69 8.63 11.79
CA LEU A 92 20.93 9.80 10.96
C LEU A 92 19.61 10.39 10.50
N THR A 93 19.42 11.68 10.73
CA THR A 93 18.20 12.40 10.34
C THR A 93 18.41 13.21 9.08
N LEU A 94 17.35 13.41 8.31
CA LEU A 94 17.38 14.26 7.11
C LEU A 94 17.74 15.71 7.44
N GLN A 95 17.46 16.17 8.67
CA GLN A 95 17.82 17.48 9.14
C GLN A 95 19.33 17.61 9.32
N LEU A 96 19.99 16.64 9.97
CA LEU A 96 21.44 16.65 10.16
C LEU A 96 22.18 16.68 8.83
N VAL A 97 21.77 15.83 7.90
CA VAL A 97 22.37 15.80 6.55
C VAL A 97 22.14 17.13 5.79
N TRP A 98 20.99 17.77 5.98
CA TRP A 98 20.75 19.09 5.42
C TRP A 98 21.65 20.16 6.06
N GLU A 99 21.91 20.11 7.35
CA GLU A 99 22.83 21.02 8.05
C GLU A 99 24.25 20.86 7.53
N GLU A 100 24.73 19.63 7.33
CA GLU A 100 26.03 19.34 6.71
C GLU A 100 26.10 19.86 5.26
N TYR A 101 25.07 19.61 4.46
CA TYR A 101 24.94 20.17 3.12
C TYR A 101 25.00 21.71 3.15
N ARG A 102 24.34 22.36 4.11
CA ARG A 102 24.35 23.84 4.24
C ARG A 102 25.69 24.39 4.68
N GLN A 103 26.45 23.63 5.47
CA GLN A 103 27.83 24.01 5.83
C GLN A 103 28.74 24.01 4.60
N ALA A 104 28.63 22.98 3.75
CA ALA A 104 29.42 22.91 2.51
C ALA A 104 28.90 23.87 1.43
N HIS A 105 27.62 24.23 1.44
CA HIS A 105 26.98 25.09 0.45
C HIS A 105 26.10 26.15 1.13
N PRO A 106 26.72 27.27 1.61
CA PRO A 106 26.00 28.34 2.31
C PRO A 106 24.81 28.93 1.53
N ASP A 107 24.88 28.95 0.20
CA ASP A 107 23.79 29.37 -0.69
C ASP A 107 22.85 28.21 -1.12
N GLY A 108 23.00 27.03 -0.53
CA GLY A 108 22.25 25.83 -0.82
C GLY A 108 20.73 25.96 -0.59
N TYR A 109 20.00 24.89 -0.83
CA TYR A 109 18.55 24.86 -0.67
C TYR A 109 18.13 25.03 0.80
N ALA A 110 17.02 25.74 1.04
CA ALA A 110 16.36 25.76 2.34
C ALA A 110 15.81 24.36 2.67
N TYR A 111 15.67 24.04 3.96
CA TYR A 111 15.29 22.71 4.44
C TYR A 111 14.04 22.13 3.75
N SER A 112 12.96 22.93 3.64
CA SER A 112 11.72 22.49 3.01
C SER A 112 11.94 22.08 1.54
N ARG A 113 12.72 22.86 0.79
CA ARG A 113 13.02 22.54 -0.62
C ARG A 113 13.96 21.36 -0.78
N PHE A 114 14.93 21.23 0.12
CA PHE A 114 15.82 20.07 0.19
C PHE A 114 15.02 18.77 0.43
N CYS A 115 14.11 18.78 1.41
CA CYS A 115 13.21 17.64 1.68
C CYS A 115 12.30 17.31 0.48
N GLU A 116 11.75 18.33 -0.18
CA GLU A 116 10.92 18.14 -1.37
C GLU A 116 11.72 17.50 -2.52
N LEU A 117 12.92 17.99 -2.81
CA LEU A 117 13.80 17.45 -3.84
C LEU A 117 14.23 16.02 -3.53
N TYR A 118 14.60 15.74 -2.27
CA TYR A 118 14.93 14.39 -1.82
C TYR A 118 13.74 13.43 -1.98
N GLN A 119 12.53 13.85 -1.60
CA GLN A 119 11.33 13.02 -1.79
C GLN A 119 11.01 12.78 -3.27
N GLN A 120 11.18 13.80 -4.14
CA GLN A 120 11.01 13.65 -5.58
C GLN A 120 12.02 12.66 -6.17
N TRP A 121 13.28 12.75 -5.74
CA TRP A 121 14.33 11.82 -6.14
C TRP A 121 14.05 10.40 -5.63
N ARG A 122 13.71 10.24 -4.34
CA ARG A 122 13.36 8.95 -3.72
C ARG A 122 12.19 8.27 -4.40
N ARG A 123 11.17 9.03 -4.82
CA ARG A 123 10.04 8.48 -5.59
C ARG A 123 10.45 7.89 -6.94
N ARG A 124 11.57 8.32 -7.53
CA ARG A 124 12.12 7.72 -8.76
C ARG A 124 12.87 6.42 -8.48
N LEU A 125 13.42 6.26 -7.28
CA LEU A 125 14.03 5.00 -6.84
C LEU A 125 12.99 3.97 -6.40
N ASP A 126 11.85 4.41 -5.91
CA ASP A 126 10.69 3.58 -5.65
C ASP A 126 10.05 3.11 -6.98
N VAL A 127 10.84 2.52 -7.85
CA VAL A 127 10.37 1.47 -8.73
C VAL A 127 10.04 0.31 -7.78
N VAL A 128 8.82 0.34 -7.23
CA VAL A 128 8.24 -0.81 -6.55
C VAL A 128 8.25 -1.90 -7.59
N LEU A 129 9.23 -2.80 -7.53
CA LEU A 129 9.20 -4.07 -8.21
C LEU A 129 7.92 -4.74 -7.72
N ARG A 130 6.86 -4.55 -8.49
CA ARG A 130 5.59 -5.22 -8.26
C ARG A 130 5.93 -6.70 -8.33
N GLN A 131 5.91 -7.36 -7.19
CA GLN A 131 6.01 -8.82 -7.19
C GLN A 131 4.69 -9.32 -7.76
N ASP A 132 4.72 -9.75 -9.01
CA ASP A 132 3.60 -10.45 -9.61
C ASP A 132 3.54 -11.84 -8.99
N HIS A 133 2.43 -12.14 -8.34
CA HIS A 133 2.15 -13.45 -7.79
C HIS A 133 1.25 -14.20 -8.75
N ALA A 134 1.59 -15.44 -9.06
CA ALA A 134 0.72 -16.30 -9.84
C ALA A 134 -0.59 -16.57 -9.09
N ALA A 135 -1.68 -16.70 -9.86
CA ALA A 135 -3.00 -16.99 -9.31
C ALA A 135 -3.02 -18.33 -8.57
N GLY A 136 -3.67 -18.37 -7.40
CA GLY A 136 -3.77 -19.58 -6.56
C GLY A 136 -2.44 -20.08 -6.00
N GLU A 137 -1.32 -19.34 -6.20
CA GLU A 137 0.00 -19.83 -5.80
C GLU A 137 0.27 -19.59 -4.32
N LYS A 138 0.17 -18.36 -3.83
CA LYS A 138 0.66 -17.96 -2.50
C LYS A 138 -0.42 -17.38 -1.62
N LEU A 139 -0.54 -17.91 -0.42
CA LEU A 139 -1.30 -17.35 0.68
C LEU A 139 -0.35 -16.88 1.76
N PHE A 140 -0.35 -15.60 2.04
CA PHE A 140 0.45 -14.98 3.09
C PHE A 140 -0.36 -14.93 4.37
N VAL A 141 0.20 -15.40 5.49
CA VAL A 141 -0.48 -15.50 6.79
C VAL A 141 0.34 -14.92 7.91
N ASP A 142 -0.33 -14.21 8.83
CA ASP A 142 0.30 -13.61 10.01
C ASP A 142 -0.76 -13.26 11.07
N TYR A 143 -0.32 -12.93 12.28
CA TYR A 143 -1.15 -12.27 13.28
C TYR A 143 -0.92 -10.76 13.25
N ALA A 144 -2.00 -9.99 13.36
CA ALA A 144 -1.88 -8.55 13.58
C ALA A 144 -1.27 -8.28 14.96
N GLY A 145 -0.38 -7.28 15.05
CA GLY A 145 0.19 -6.88 16.34
C GLY A 145 -0.82 -6.26 17.32
N ALA A 146 -1.97 -5.77 16.79
CA ALA A 146 -3.05 -5.24 17.59
C ALA A 146 -4.03 -6.34 18.00
N THR A 147 -4.52 -6.29 19.24
CA THR A 147 -5.54 -7.17 19.82
C THR A 147 -6.85 -6.40 20.02
N ILE A 148 -7.95 -7.11 20.22
CA ILE A 148 -9.26 -6.53 20.58
C ILE A 148 -9.71 -7.13 21.91
N PRO A 149 -10.09 -6.31 22.90
CA PRO A 149 -10.55 -6.81 24.19
C PRO A 149 -11.93 -7.47 24.08
N ILE A 150 -12.08 -8.61 24.78
CA ILE A 150 -13.36 -9.26 25.04
C ILE A 150 -13.65 -9.09 26.53
N HIS A 151 -14.72 -8.38 26.82
CA HIS A 151 -15.14 -8.07 28.19
C HIS A 151 -15.91 -9.24 28.79
N ASP A 152 -15.75 -9.44 30.10
CA ASP A 152 -16.58 -10.38 30.83
C ASP A 152 -17.88 -9.67 31.27
N PRO A 153 -19.07 -10.21 30.94
CA PRO A 153 -20.36 -9.66 31.40
C PRO A 153 -20.49 -9.56 32.91
N GLN A 154 -19.77 -10.39 33.67
CA GLN A 154 -19.79 -10.45 35.14
C GLN A 154 -18.72 -9.57 35.81
N GLY A 155 -17.97 -8.77 35.01
CA GLY A 155 -16.94 -7.88 35.52
C GLY A 155 -15.61 -8.57 35.84
N GLY A 156 -15.38 -9.75 35.29
CA GLY A 156 -14.10 -10.46 35.34
C GLY A 156 -13.03 -9.82 34.49
N PRO A 157 -11.82 -10.40 34.42
CA PRO A 157 -10.69 -9.85 33.65
C PRO A 157 -10.98 -9.88 32.16
N GLU A 158 -10.58 -8.81 31.48
CA GLU A 158 -10.65 -8.73 30.00
C GLU A 158 -9.70 -9.72 29.35
N ARG A 159 -10.16 -10.42 28.33
CA ARG A 159 -9.36 -11.31 27.48
C ARG A 159 -8.99 -10.58 26.21
N GLN A 160 -7.75 -10.71 25.74
CA GLN A 160 -7.28 -10.08 24.51
C GLN A 160 -7.34 -11.07 23.36
N ALA A 161 -8.24 -10.81 22.41
CA ALA A 161 -8.33 -11.62 21.18
C ALA A 161 -7.24 -11.22 20.19
N ALA A 162 -6.48 -12.20 19.70
CA ALA A 162 -5.52 -12.03 18.64
C ALA A 162 -6.22 -12.03 17.27
N ILE A 163 -5.72 -11.26 16.31
CA ILE A 163 -6.35 -11.15 14.98
C ILE A 163 -5.47 -11.86 13.96
N PHE A 164 -5.94 -12.99 13.47
CA PHE A 164 -5.33 -13.72 12.37
C PHE A 164 -5.69 -13.07 11.02
N VAL A 165 -4.72 -13.01 10.12
CA VAL A 165 -4.86 -12.40 8.78
C VAL A 165 -4.26 -13.33 7.73
N ALA A 166 -5.01 -13.58 6.66
CA ALA A 166 -4.53 -14.31 5.49
C ALA A 166 -4.86 -13.56 4.20
N VAL A 167 -3.89 -13.45 3.28
CA VAL A 167 -4.00 -12.66 2.05
C VAL A 167 -3.47 -13.43 0.86
N LEU A 168 -4.29 -13.61 -0.18
CA LEU A 168 -3.85 -14.20 -1.45
C LEU A 168 -2.94 -13.24 -2.23
N GLY A 169 -1.92 -13.81 -2.87
CA GLY A 169 -0.89 -13.06 -3.57
C GLY A 169 -1.42 -12.23 -4.74
N ALA A 170 -2.20 -12.84 -5.65
CA ALA A 170 -2.62 -12.20 -6.89
C ALA A 170 -3.79 -11.22 -6.69
N SER A 171 -4.92 -11.66 -6.13
CA SER A 171 -6.13 -10.84 -5.95
C SER A 171 -6.04 -9.87 -4.77
N ASN A 172 -5.20 -10.13 -3.78
CA ASN A 172 -5.24 -9.54 -2.43
C ASN A 172 -6.53 -9.88 -1.66
N TYR A 173 -7.24 -10.94 -2.05
CA TYR A 173 -8.41 -11.40 -1.31
C TYR A 173 -7.99 -11.74 0.11
N THR A 174 -8.69 -11.18 1.07
CA THR A 174 -8.26 -11.18 2.47
C THR A 174 -9.25 -11.96 3.32
N TYR A 175 -8.73 -12.77 4.22
CA TYR A 175 -9.45 -13.38 5.34
C TYR A 175 -8.90 -12.81 6.64
N ALA A 176 -9.77 -12.61 7.62
CA ALA A 176 -9.38 -12.23 8.98
C ALA A 176 -10.38 -12.78 9.98
N GLU A 177 -9.89 -13.17 11.13
CA GLU A 177 -10.70 -13.59 12.28
C GLU A 177 -9.99 -13.29 13.60
N ALA A 178 -10.76 -13.22 14.67
CA ALA A 178 -10.25 -13.18 16.02
C ALA A 178 -10.12 -14.59 16.60
N THR A 179 -9.03 -14.83 17.33
CA THR A 179 -8.75 -16.07 18.06
C THR A 179 -8.45 -15.76 19.53
N GLU A 180 -8.63 -16.74 20.41
CA GLU A 180 -8.35 -16.56 21.84
C GLU A 180 -6.86 -16.37 22.13
N SER A 181 -5.99 -16.97 21.34
CA SER A 181 -4.54 -16.88 21.46
C SER A 181 -3.87 -17.10 20.10
N GLN A 182 -2.54 -16.93 20.06
CA GLN A 182 -1.72 -17.27 18.90
C GLN A 182 -1.13 -18.68 18.99
N GLU A 183 -1.67 -19.52 19.85
CA GLU A 183 -1.21 -20.89 20.03
C GLU A 183 -1.50 -21.78 18.83
N LEU A 184 -0.86 -22.95 18.81
CA LEU A 184 -0.88 -23.87 17.69
C LEU A 184 -2.30 -24.29 17.29
N GLU A 185 -3.17 -24.54 18.28
CA GLU A 185 -4.56 -24.94 18.01
C GLU A 185 -5.34 -23.86 17.24
N ASN A 186 -5.19 -22.60 17.67
CA ASN A 186 -5.81 -21.46 17.00
C ASN A 186 -5.20 -21.22 15.61
N TRP A 187 -3.86 -21.34 15.50
CA TRP A 187 -3.14 -21.23 14.25
C TRP A 187 -3.62 -22.23 13.20
N ILE A 188 -3.68 -23.52 13.57
CA ILE A 188 -4.17 -24.59 12.72
C ILE A 188 -5.64 -24.36 12.34
N GLY A 189 -6.48 -24.07 13.33
CA GLY A 189 -7.89 -23.78 13.10
C GLY A 189 -8.13 -22.61 12.15
N SER A 190 -7.32 -21.56 12.25
CA SER A 190 -7.41 -20.39 11.36
C SER A 190 -7.06 -20.73 9.91
N HIS A 191 -6.08 -21.59 9.67
CA HIS A 191 -5.76 -22.07 8.32
C HIS A 191 -6.92 -22.86 7.72
N ILE A 192 -7.49 -23.79 8.49
CA ILE A 192 -8.63 -24.60 8.05
C ILE A 192 -9.79 -23.68 7.63
N ARG A 193 -10.20 -22.75 8.50
CA ARG A 193 -11.29 -21.81 8.22
C ARG A 193 -10.98 -20.86 7.07
N THR A 194 -9.70 -20.53 6.86
CA THR A 194 -9.26 -19.73 5.70
C THR A 194 -9.46 -20.50 4.40
N PHE A 195 -9.07 -21.78 4.34
CA PHE A 195 -9.27 -22.61 3.14
C PHE A 195 -10.76 -22.82 2.86
N GLU A 196 -11.56 -23.06 3.90
CA GLU A 196 -13.02 -23.16 3.80
C GLU A 196 -13.65 -21.85 3.28
N PHE A 197 -13.22 -20.69 3.79
CA PHE A 197 -13.68 -19.38 3.35
C PHE A 197 -13.33 -19.09 1.87
N MET A 198 -12.16 -19.52 1.44
CA MET A 198 -11.71 -19.37 0.05
C MET A 198 -12.34 -20.44 -0.89
N GLY A 199 -12.90 -21.51 -0.33
CA GLY A 199 -13.44 -22.62 -1.10
C GLY A 199 -12.38 -23.39 -1.87
N GLY A 200 -11.13 -23.41 -1.40
CA GLY A 200 -10.02 -24.09 -2.02
C GLY A 200 -8.69 -23.86 -1.32
N VAL A 201 -7.65 -24.54 -1.79
CA VAL A 201 -6.32 -24.58 -1.18
C VAL A 201 -5.29 -23.95 -2.11
N PRO A 202 -4.46 -22.99 -1.65
CA PRO A 202 -3.36 -22.44 -2.44
C PRO A 202 -2.21 -23.44 -2.55
N LYS A 203 -1.31 -23.25 -3.51
CA LYS A 203 -0.13 -24.11 -3.64
C LYS A 203 0.85 -23.96 -2.48
N LEU A 204 1.01 -22.72 -1.96
CA LEU A 204 1.96 -22.37 -0.91
C LEU A 204 1.30 -21.50 0.14
N VAL A 205 1.55 -21.81 1.41
CA VAL A 205 1.32 -20.90 2.54
C VAL A 205 2.65 -20.30 2.95
N ILE A 206 2.66 -18.97 3.09
CA ILE A 206 3.82 -18.17 3.46
C ILE A 206 3.60 -17.58 4.86
N PRO A 207 3.92 -18.30 5.93
CA PRO A 207 3.86 -17.76 7.28
C PRO A 207 5.02 -16.81 7.53
N ASP A 208 4.81 -15.79 8.40
CA ASP A 208 5.95 -15.16 9.05
C ASP A 208 6.60 -16.18 10.01
N ASN A 209 7.88 -15.94 10.34
CA ASN A 209 8.66 -16.80 11.25
C ASN A 209 8.12 -16.75 12.69
N THR A 210 6.83 -17.00 12.87
CA THR A 210 6.19 -17.11 14.18
C THR A 210 6.61 -18.42 14.83
N ARG A 211 6.96 -18.39 16.14
CA ARG A 211 7.33 -19.58 16.92
C ARG A 211 6.28 -20.69 16.86
N THR A 212 5.06 -20.35 16.58
CA THR A 212 3.92 -21.28 16.48
C THR A 212 4.00 -22.17 15.24
N GLY A 213 4.41 -21.62 14.10
CA GLY A 213 4.52 -22.37 12.85
C GLY A 213 5.91 -22.93 12.59
N VAL A 214 6.97 -22.28 13.10
CA VAL A 214 8.38 -22.60 12.81
C VAL A 214 9.15 -22.76 14.11
N LYS A 215 9.59 -23.98 14.42
CA LYS A 215 10.40 -24.25 15.61
C LYS A 215 11.79 -23.61 15.53
N ARG A 216 12.37 -23.58 14.35
CA ARG A 216 13.70 -23.03 14.10
C ARG A 216 13.73 -22.30 12.76
N ALA A 217 13.87 -20.98 12.81
CA ALA A 217 14.04 -20.19 11.59
C ALA A 217 15.46 -20.46 11.03
N CYS A 218 15.55 -21.17 9.90
CA CYS A 218 16.78 -21.41 9.18
C CYS A 218 16.63 -20.94 7.73
N ARG A 219 17.73 -20.46 7.14
CA ARG A 219 17.72 -19.97 5.75
C ARG A 219 17.53 -21.11 4.73
N TYR A 220 17.96 -22.32 5.08
CA TYR A 220 18.03 -23.48 4.17
C TYR A 220 17.02 -24.56 4.52
N GLU A 221 16.80 -24.84 5.81
CA GLU A 221 15.89 -25.89 6.29
C GLU A 221 15.12 -25.37 7.53
N PRO A 222 13.98 -24.70 7.35
CA PRO A 222 13.14 -24.31 8.49
C PRO A 222 12.50 -25.56 9.11
N ASP A 223 12.71 -25.74 10.42
CA ASP A 223 12.09 -26.83 11.18
C ASP A 223 10.63 -26.45 11.50
N LEU A 224 9.69 -26.99 10.74
CA LEU A 224 8.26 -26.77 10.94
C LEU A 224 7.76 -27.55 12.16
N ASN A 225 6.72 -27.02 12.81
CA ASN A 225 5.99 -27.75 13.81
C ASN A 225 5.36 -29.00 13.17
N ARG A 226 5.49 -30.18 13.80
CA ARG A 226 5.01 -31.45 13.28
C ARG A 226 3.52 -31.42 12.89
N THR A 227 2.68 -30.87 13.77
CA THR A 227 1.23 -30.75 13.53
C THR A 227 0.94 -29.80 12.35
N TYR A 228 1.73 -28.74 12.20
CA TYR A 228 1.58 -27.84 11.06
C TYR A 228 2.00 -28.50 9.74
N HIS A 229 3.04 -29.34 9.80
CA HIS A 229 3.44 -30.16 8.64
C HIS A 229 2.34 -31.17 8.27
N GLU A 230 1.72 -31.82 9.25
CA GLU A 230 0.61 -32.75 9.02
C GLU A 230 -0.61 -32.05 8.40
N LEU A 231 -0.97 -30.84 8.86
CA LEU A 231 -1.98 -30.01 8.20
C LEU A 231 -1.61 -29.77 6.73
N ALA A 232 -0.36 -29.37 6.47
CA ALA A 232 0.09 -29.08 5.11
C ALA A 232 0.00 -30.31 4.20
N MET A 233 0.36 -31.48 4.69
CA MET A 233 0.23 -32.76 3.97
C MET A 233 -1.24 -33.11 3.70
N HIS A 234 -2.11 -32.94 4.69
CA HIS A 234 -3.55 -33.22 4.55
C HIS A 234 -4.21 -32.37 3.47
N TYR A 235 -3.89 -31.07 3.41
CA TYR A 235 -4.44 -30.16 2.42
C TYR A 235 -3.64 -30.13 1.10
N GLY A 236 -2.53 -30.84 0.99
CA GLY A 236 -1.69 -30.83 -0.21
C GLY A 236 -1.03 -29.46 -0.49
N VAL A 237 -0.75 -28.68 0.55
CA VAL A 237 -0.15 -27.34 0.45
C VAL A 237 1.29 -27.34 0.91
N GLY A 238 2.18 -26.62 0.21
CA GLY A 238 3.55 -26.38 0.67
C GLY A 238 3.59 -25.25 1.69
N VAL A 239 4.44 -25.37 2.71
CA VAL A 239 4.71 -24.28 3.68
C VAL A 239 6.10 -23.72 3.40
N LEU A 240 6.15 -22.43 3.06
CA LEU A 240 7.40 -21.73 2.76
C LEU A 240 7.55 -20.51 3.69
N PRO A 241 8.18 -20.64 4.86
CA PRO A 241 8.40 -19.51 5.76
C PRO A 241 9.21 -18.39 5.11
N THR A 242 8.95 -17.14 5.48
CA THR A 242 9.71 -15.99 5.00
C THR A 242 11.18 -16.09 5.44
N ARG A 243 12.10 -15.70 4.56
CA ARG A 243 13.52 -15.74 4.87
C ARG A 243 13.88 -14.72 5.96
N PRO A 244 14.69 -15.11 6.97
CA PRO A 244 15.20 -14.17 7.94
C PRO A 244 15.94 -13.00 7.26
N TYR A 245 15.78 -11.80 7.78
CA TYR A 245 16.46 -10.57 7.31
C TYR A 245 16.17 -10.15 5.86
N LYS A 246 15.07 -10.62 5.23
CA LYS A 246 14.62 -10.14 3.93
C LYS A 246 13.23 -9.47 4.01
N PRO A 247 13.16 -8.16 4.31
CA PRO A 247 11.91 -7.43 4.48
C PRO A 247 10.99 -7.50 3.24
N ARG A 248 11.58 -7.64 2.05
CA ARG A 248 10.81 -7.71 0.79
C ARG A 248 9.90 -8.93 0.71
N ASP A 249 10.30 -10.05 1.32
CA ASP A 249 9.49 -11.28 1.32
C ASP A 249 8.21 -11.10 2.17
N LYS A 250 8.22 -10.18 3.15
CA LYS A 250 7.12 -9.87 4.07
C LYS A 250 6.20 -8.74 3.59
N ALA A 251 6.65 -7.90 2.65
CA ALA A 251 5.93 -6.67 2.27
C ALA A 251 4.45 -6.90 1.93
N LYS A 252 4.11 -8.08 1.40
CA LYS A 252 2.74 -8.44 1.04
C LYS A 252 1.87 -8.69 2.26
N VAL A 253 2.33 -9.50 3.20
CA VAL A 253 1.57 -9.80 4.44
C VAL A 253 1.52 -8.59 5.36
N GLU A 254 2.62 -7.84 5.50
CA GLU A 254 2.63 -6.59 6.27
C GLU A 254 1.60 -5.59 5.75
N THR A 255 1.52 -5.43 4.42
CA THR A 255 0.49 -4.58 3.79
C THR A 255 -0.91 -5.10 4.09
N GLY A 256 -1.14 -6.43 4.01
CA GLY A 256 -2.41 -7.06 4.33
C GLY A 256 -2.82 -6.84 5.79
N VAL A 257 -1.91 -7.07 6.71
CA VAL A 257 -2.10 -6.82 8.15
C VAL A 257 -2.43 -5.34 8.41
N GLN A 258 -1.68 -4.40 7.83
CA GLN A 258 -1.97 -2.97 7.97
C GLN A 258 -3.35 -2.59 7.42
N ILE A 259 -3.79 -3.20 6.33
CA ILE A 259 -5.12 -2.98 5.76
C ILE A 259 -6.20 -3.48 6.72
N VAL A 260 -6.05 -4.69 7.29
CA VAL A 260 -6.97 -5.24 8.29
C VAL A 260 -7.00 -4.36 9.53
N GLN A 261 -5.84 -3.95 10.05
CA GLN A 261 -5.77 -3.03 11.20
C GLN A 261 -6.52 -1.72 10.95
N ARG A 262 -6.35 -1.10 9.77
CA ARG A 262 -6.98 0.19 9.43
C ARG A 262 -8.48 0.09 9.17
N TRP A 263 -8.93 -0.96 8.53
CA TRP A 263 -10.30 -1.06 8.01
C TRP A 263 -11.21 -1.96 8.86
N ILE A 264 -10.65 -2.83 9.67
CA ILE A 264 -11.39 -3.73 10.56
C ILE A 264 -11.13 -3.36 12.01
N VAL A 265 -9.90 -3.52 12.51
CA VAL A 265 -9.58 -3.30 13.93
C VAL A 265 -9.90 -1.86 14.36
N ALA A 266 -9.43 -0.87 13.61
CA ALA A 266 -9.69 0.54 13.91
C ALA A 266 -11.18 0.91 13.79
N ALA A 267 -11.96 0.27 12.91
CA ALA A 267 -13.40 0.47 12.81
C ALA A 267 -14.16 -0.06 14.04
N LEU A 268 -13.62 -1.08 14.71
CA LEU A 268 -14.23 -1.70 15.90
C LEU A 268 -13.80 -1.05 17.22
N ARG A 269 -12.90 -0.07 17.22
CA ARG A 269 -12.28 0.54 18.43
C ARG A 269 -13.25 1.08 19.50
N HIS A 270 -14.49 1.41 19.12
CA HIS A 270 -15.51 1.94 20.03
C HIS A 270 -16.58 0.90 20.38
N ARG A 271 -16.49 -0.31 19.82
CA ARG A 271 -17.43 -1.39 20.14
C ARG A 271 -16.87 -2.24 21.27
N LYS A 272 -17.76 -2.63 22.18
CA LYS A 272 -17.47 -3.61 23.23
C LYS A 272 -17.99 -4.97 22.80
N PHE A 273 -17.21 -6.01 23.04
CA PHE A 273 -17.54 -7.38 22.69
C PHE A 273 -17.49 -8.24 23.95
N PHE A 274 -18.46 -9.12 24.10
CA PHE A 274 -18.58 -10.03 25.23
C PHE A 274 -18.31 -11.49 24.86
N SER A 275 -18.15 -11.78 23.58
CA SER A 275 -17.78 -13.11 23.11
C SER A 275 -16.92 -13.03 21.85
N LEU A 276 -16.10 -14.09 21.64
CA LEU A 276 -15.33 -14.26 20.42
C LEU A 276 -16.24 -14.39 19.18
N ALA A 277 -17.40 -15.04 19.35
CA ALA A 277 -18.38 -15.20 18.28
C ALA A 277 -18.96 -13.87 17.80
N GLU A 278 -19.31 -12.96 18.74
CA GLU A 278 -19.80 -11.63 18.43
C GLU A 278 -18.73 -10.81 17.71
N LEU A 279 -17.49 -10.84 18.20
CA LEU A 279 -16.35 -10.17 17.55
C LEU A 279 -16.13 -10.70 16.13
N ASN A 280 -16.11 -12.01 15.94
CA ASN A 280 -15.92 -12.62 14.64
C ASN A 280 -17.06 -12.31 13.65
N LYS A 281 -18.30 -12.20 14.12
CA LYS A 281 -19.41 -11.72 13.29
C LYS A 281 -19.16 -10.29 12.80
N ALA A 282 -18.74 -9.39 13.69
CA ALA A 282 -18.43 -8.01 13.31
C ALA A 282 -17.22 -7.89 12.37
N ILE A 283 -16.17 -8.71 12.58
CA ILE A 283 -15.02 -8.79 11.67
C ILE A 283 -15.48 -9.25 10.28
N ARG A 284 -16.32 -10.26 10.18
CA ARG A 284 -16.83 -10.81 8.90
C ARG A 284 -17.59 -9.76 8.10
N GLU A 285 -18.48 -8.99 8.75
CA GLU A 285 -19.22 -7.90 8.10
C GLU A 285 -18.29 -6.81 7.51
N LEU A 286 -17.21 -6.48 8.23
CA LEU A 286 -16.21 -5.51 7.76
C LEU A 286 -15.28 -6.11 6.70
N LEU A 287 -14.98 -7.39 6.80
CA LEU A 287 -14.17 -8.12 5.83
C LEU A 287 -14.86 -8.19 4.46
N ASP A 288 -16.16 -8.43 4.42
CA ASP A 288 -16.96 -8.41 3.19
C ASP A 288 -16.89 -7.03 2.53
N LYS A 289 -17.10 -5.97 3.31
CA LYS A 289 -16.95 -4.58 2.84
C LYS A 289 -15.54 -4.29 2.33
N LEU A 290 -14.50 -4.79 3.01
CA LEU A 290 -13.11 -4.64 2.60
C LEU A 290 -12.84 -5.34 1.26
N ASN A 291 -13.30 -6.57 1.10
CA ASN A 291 -13.09 -7.37 -0.10
C ASN A 291 -13.87 -6.82 -1.31
N GLN A 292 -15.03 -6.21 -1.09
CA GLN A 292 -15.84 -5.58 -2.14
C GLN A 292 -15.40 -4.14 -2.45
N ARG A 293 -14.50 -3.55 -1.65
CA ARG A 293 -14.07 -2.15 -1.84
C ARG A 293 -13.31 -1.98 -3.15
N PRO A 294 -13.72 -1.02 -4.03
CA PRO A 294 -13.02 -0.73 -5.27
C PRO A 294 -11.57 -0.31 -5.05
N PHE A 295 -10.68 -0.73 -5.93
CA PHE A 295 -9.30 -0.27 -5.94
C PHE A 295 -9.20 1.18 -6.42
N ARG A 296 -8.25 1.95 -5.89
CA ARG A 296 -8.05 3.35 -6.28
C ARG A 296 -7.35 3.53 -7.64
N LYS A 297 -6.48 2.57 -8.02
CA LYS A 297 -5.57 2.72 -9.18
C LYS A 297 -5.81 1.71 -10.29
N ARG A 298 -6.79 0.83 -10.15
CA ARG A 298 -7.17 -0.20 -11.13
C ARG A 298 -8.65 -0.51 -11.01
N PRO A 299 -9.30 -0.99 -12.07
CA PRO A 299 -10.70 -1.45 -12.00
C PRO A 299 -10.85 -2.67 -11.09
N GLY A 300 -12.07 -2.91 -10.62
CA GLY A 300 -12.43 -4.04 -9.79
C GLY A 300 -12.14 -3.88 -8.30
N CYS A 301 -12.33 -4.96 -7.57
CA CYS A 301 -12.10 -5.08 -6.13
C CYS A 301 -11.39 -6.41 -5.82
N ARG A 302 -11.08 -6.66 -4.55
CA ARG A 302 -10.44 -7.93 -4.14
C ARG A 302 -11.30 -9.14 -4.47
N ALA A 303 -12.61 -9.04 -4.21
CA ALA A 303 -13.55 -10.12 -4.47
C ALA A 303 -13.69 -10.42 -5.97
N SER A 304 -13.78 -9.41 -6.84
CA SER A 304 -13.85 -9.62 -8.29
C SER A 304 -12.59 -10.29 -8.83
N LEU A 305 -11.40 -9.81 -8.40
CA LEU A 305 -10.14 -10.43 -8.81
C LEU A 305 -9.94 -11.85 -8.25
N PHE A 306 -10.46 -12.10 -7.06
CA PHE A 306 -10.46 -13.46 -6.51
C PHE A 306 -11.27 -14.42 -7.38
N GLN A 307 -12.48 -14.03 -7.77
CA GLN A 307 -13.33 -14.85 -8.63
C GLN A 307 -12.71 -15.09 -10.02
N GLU A 308 -12.05 -14.07 -10.55
CA GLU A 308 -11.45 -14.11 -11.88
C GLU A 308 -10.13 -14.87 -11.91
N LEU A 309 -9.25 -14.65 -10.92
CA LEU A 309 -7.86 -15.11 -10.96
C LEU A 309 -7.60 -16.30 -10.02
N ASP A 310 -7.82 -16.07 -8.70
CA ASP A 310 -7.35 -17.03 -7.69
C ASP A 310 -8.29 -18.25 -7.58
N ARG A 311 -9.60 -18.05 -7.53
CA ARG A 311 -10.57 -19.14 -7.32
C ARG A 311 -10.45 -20.28 -8.32
N PRO A 312 -10.30 -20.05 -9.64
CA PRO A 312 -10.10 -21.14 -10.61
C PRO A 312 -8.78 -21.87 -10.47
N ALA A 313 -7.77 -21.23 -9.84
CA ALA A 313 -6.41 -21.72 -9.70
C ALA A 313 -6.14 -22.39 -8.34
N LEU A 314 -7.07 -22.28 -7.37
CA LEU A 314 -6.99 -23.00 -6.11
C LEU A 314 -7.20 -24.49 -6.32
N GLY A 315 -6.49 -25.31 -5.54
CA GLY A 315 -6.75 -26.75 -5.43
C GLY A 315 -8.07 -27.05 -4.71
N PRO A 316 -8.64 -28.24 -4.89
CA PRO A 316 -9.86 -28.64 -4.19
C PRO A 316 -9.61 -28.81 -2.69
N LEU A 317 -10.64 -28.56 -1.89
CA LEU A 317 -10.63 -28.96 -0.49
C LEU A 317 -10.68 -30.49 -0.38
N PRO A 318 -9.99 -31.10 0.60
CA PRO A 318 -10.16 -32.53 0.89
C PRO A 318 -11.59 -32.81 1.33
N GLN A 319 -12.02 -34.06 1.15
CA GLN A 319 -13.38 -34.49 1.54
C GLN A 319 -13.58 -34.44 3.05
N GLU A 320 -12.55 -34.77 3.79
CA GLU A 320 -12.57 -34.73 5.25
C GLU A 320 -11.84 -33.51 5.75
N ARG A 321 -12.40 -32.89 6.77
CA ARG A 321 -11.77 -31.78 7.47
C ARG A 321 -10.61 -32.29 8.31
N TYR A 322 -9.47 -31.57 8.32
CA TYR A 322 -8.34 -31.93 9.19
C TYR A 322 -8.76 -31.86 10.67
N GLU A 323 -8.51 -32.94 11.38
CA GLU A 323 -8.66 -33.01 12.83
C GLU A 323 -7.31 -32.78 13.54
N LEU A 324 -7.33 -31.92 14.54
CA LEU A 324 -6.14 -31.58 15.29
C LEU A 324 -5.73 -32.73 16.21
N HIS A 325 -4.54 -33.26 16.00
CA HIS A 325 -3.94 -34.30 16.84
C HIS A 325 -2.96 -33.70 17.85
N ARG A 326 -3.04 -34.15 19.09
CA ARG A 326 -2.04 -33.85 20.13
C ARG A 326 -1.06 -35.00 20.23
N TRP A 327 0.22 -34.71 20.02
CA TRP A 327 1.28 -35.66 20.18
C TRP A 327 1.75 -35.67 21.65
N ALA A 328 1.74 -36.87 22.27
CA ALA A 328 2.30 -37.09 23.59
C ALA A 328 3.38 -38.19 23.52
N THR A 329 4.47 -38.00 24.23
CA THR A 329 5.51 -39.03 24.40
C THR A 329 5.24 -39.74 25.71
N ALA A 330 4.98 -41.02 25.64
CA ALA A 330 4.85 -41.88 26.82
C ALA A 330 6.14 -42.72 26.99
N ARG A 331 6.61 -42.85 28.23
CA ARG A 331 7.70 -43.79 28.57
C ARG A 331 7.03 -45.11 28.87
N VAL A 332 7.32 -46.12 28.07
CA VAL A 332 6.86 -47.49 28.33
C VAL A 332 7.95 -48.16 29.12
N ASN A 333 7.66 -48.56 30.37
CA ASN A 333 8.55 -49.47 31.11
C ASN A 333 8.33 -50.85 30.54
N ILE A 334 9.40 -51.47 30.12
CA ILE A 334 9.42 -52.89 29.71
C ILE A 334 9.71 -53.62 31.00
N ASP A 335 8.71 -54.35 31.54
CA ASP A 335 8.84 -55.29 32.64
C ASP A 335 9.62 -56.50 32.20
#